data_8d4989f87d5aea152340a5fbe1cdb25b
#
_entry.id   8d4989f87d5aea152340a5fbe1cdb25b
#
_cell.length_a   1.000
_cell.length_b   1.000
_cell.length_c   1.000
_cell.angle_alpha   90.00
_cell.angle_beta   90.00
_cell.angle_gamma   90.00
#
_symmetry.space_group_name_H-M   'P 1'
#
loop_
_entity.id
_entity.type
_entity.pdbx_description
1 polymer ?
#
loop_
_entity_poly.entity_id
_entity_poly.type
_entity_poly.pdbx_seq_one_letter_code
_entity_poly.pdbx_strand_id
1 'polypeptide(L)'
;MSGSELKSTPEGYRWIIVAAGAFMGCVAIGSIFSLPVFLQPMSAATGWSRTAISLAMTLDFVTMGIASFGWGMLMDRIGPRIVLLAGSSVLGLGLVLASRASTVELFQFLYGVLVGAGGGAIFAPLMATVTGWFDRHRSLAVSLVSAGMGVAPMTVAPIAAVLVSKYDWRFAQLLIGLAVWVLLLPAAFLVRRAPGLVGDNTARRAAEPRMTVRAAMTSPQFAVLALTYFLCCATHSGPLFHTVSYAISCGLSVTAAVSIYSVEGLAGLAGRIAFGLLGDRFGAKRIFVSGLLLQAVAVGCYMLVRQQIAFYSVAVVFGFAYAGIMPLYTVLVRENFPLPIIGSVVGAASIASSLGMALGPLAGGVIFDTYGNYRWLYVGSVLLGLGAAVIMLTFRPARPPQEGSTLDPVAAE
;
A
#
# COMPACT_ATOMS: atom_id res chain seq x y z
N MET A 1 34.90 -31.82 18.94
CA MET A 1 35.02 -30.48 19.52
C MET A 1 34.99 -29.48 18.37
N SER A 2 33.95 -28.81 18.18
CA SER A 2 33.83 -27.46 17.64
C SER A 2 32.34 -27.10 17.61
N GLY A 3 31.82 -26.66 18.75
CA GLY A 3 30.51 -26.03 18.84
C GLY A 3 30.63 -24.62 18.28
N SER A 4 30.13 -24.41 17.06
CA SER A 4 29.91 -23.06 16.56
C SER A 4 28.80 -22.43 17.39
N GLU A 5 29.18 -21.55 18.33
CA GLU A 5 28.30 -20.64 19.04
C GLU A 5 27.44 -19.91 18.01
N LEU A 6 26.18 -20.31 17.92
CA LEU A 6 25.11 -19.49 17.32
C LEU A 6 25.06 -18.22 18.17
N LYS A 7 25.76 -17.15 17.76
CA LYS A 7 25.65 -15.82 18.35
C LYS A 7 24.17 -15.48 18.35
N SER A 8 23.54 -15.56 19.52
CA SER A 8 22.18 -15.10 19.75
C SER A 8 22.08 -13.66 19.31
N THR A 9 21.30 -13.42 18.26
CA THR A 9 21.07 -12.06 17.78
C THR A 9 20.45 -11.27 18.93
N PRO A 10 20.99 -10.10 19.32
CA PRO A 10 20.48 -9.35 20.45
C PRO A 10 18.97 -9.10 20.27
N GLU A 11 18.17 -9.28 21.33
CA GLU A 11 16.72 -9.05 21.28
C GLU A 11 16.32 -7.68 20.71
N GLY A 12 17.18 -6.66 20.86
CA GLY A 12 17.03 -5.33 20.28
C GLY A 12 17.10 -5.29 18.75
N TYR A 13 17.77 -6.26 18.11
CA TYR A 13 17.97 -6.20 16.66
C TYR A 13 16.68 -6.27 15.85
N ARG A 14 15.65 -6.95 16.35
CA ARG A 14 14.32 -7.01 15.74
C ARG A 14 13.69 -5.63 15.54
N TRP A 15 13.93 -4.70 16.47
CA TRP A 15 13.43 -3.32 16.37
C TRP A 15 14.22 -2.50 15.37
N ILE A 16 15.51 -2.80 15.15
CA ILE A 16 16.31 -2.20 14.07
C ILE A 16 15.71 -2.59 12.72
N ILE A 17 15.25 -3.83 12.55
CA ILE A 17 14.58 -4.27 11.31
C ILE A 17 13.25 -3.54 11.11
N VAL A 18 12.47 -3.31 12.18
CA VAL A 18 11.23 -2.51 12.10
C VAL A 18 11.54 -1.08 11.69
N ALA A 19 12.52 -0.44 12.31
CA ALA A 19 12.92 0.92 11.98
C ALA A 19 13.46 1.03 10.55
N ALA A 20 14.32 0.10 10.13
CA ALA A 20 14.82 0.03 8.75
C ALA A 20 13.67 -0.21 7.76
N GLY A 21 12.73 -1.10 8.09
CA GLY A 21 11.55 -1.38 7.27
C GLY A 21 10.62 -0.17 7.14
N ALA A 22 10.34 0.55 8.23
CA ALA A 22 9.55 1.77 8.23
C ALA A 22 10.22 2.87 7.39
N PHE A 23 11.52 3.05 7.56
CA PHE A 23 12.32 4.01 6.81
C PHE A 23 12.37 3.67 5.31
N MET A 24 12.69 2.43 4.96
CA MET A 24 12.72 1.98 3.56
C MET A 24 11.35 2.11 2.91
N GLY A 25 10.29 1.73 3.62
CA GLY A 25 8.91 1.88 3.15
C GLY A 25 8.52 3.35 2.92
N CYS A 26 8.91 4.25 3.82
CA CYS A 26 8.69 5.69 3.67
C CYS A 26 9.38 6.24 2.41
N VAL A 27 10.67 5.95 2.23
CA VAL A 27 11.44 6.45 1.08
C VAL A 27 10.92 5.86 -0.24
N ALA A 28 10.63 4.55 -0.29
CA ALA A 28 10.15 3.89 -1.51
C ALA A 28 8.75 4.39 -1.91
N ILE A 29 7.79 4.35 -0.98
CA ILE A 29 6.43 4.82 -1.25
C ILE A 29 6.44 6.32 -1.55
N GLY A 30 7.23 7.11 -0.82
CA GLY A 30 7.36 8.55 -1.08
C GLY A 30 7.92 8.86 -2.46
N SER A 31 8.91 8.11 -2.92
CA SER A 31 9.47 8.31 -4.26
C SER A 31 8.47 7.96 -5.37
N ILE A 32 7.68 6.89 -5.21
CA ILE A 32 6.60 6.51 -6.12
C ILE A 32 5.49 7.55 -6.10
N PHE A 33 5.03 7.94 -4.91
CA PHE A 33 3.96 8.94 -4.76
C PHE A 33 4.42 10.40 -4.91
N SER A 34 5.64 10.65 -5.41
CA SER A 34 6.05 11.99 -5.86
C SER A 34 5.44 12.40 -7.21
N LEU A 35 5.02 11.43 -8.04
CA LEU A 35 4.45 11.70 -9.37
C LEU A 35 3.20 12.59 -9.35
N PRO A 36 2.26 12.49 -8.40
CA PRO A 36 1.17 13.44 -8.27
C PRO A 36 1.60 14.91 -8.19
N VAL A 37 2.72 15.19 -7.55
CA VAL A 37 3.29 16.55 -7.45
C VAL A 37 3.86 17.00 -8.80
N PHE A 38 4.40 16.07 -9.59
CA PHE A 38 4.99 16.35 -10.90
C PHE A 38 3.96 16.45 -12.04
N LEU A 39 2.75 15.91 -11.88
CA LEU A 39 1.77 15.76 -12.94
C LEU A 39 1.53 17.06 -13.72
N GLN A 40 1.28 18.16 -13.02
CA GLN A 40 0.99 19.43 -13.65
C GLN A 40 2.23 20.13 -14.21
N PRO A 41 3.35 20.28 -13.47
CA PRO A 41 4.59 20.80 -14.00
C PRO A 41 5.11 20.02 -15.22
N MET A 42 4.99 18.71 -15.20
CA MET A 42 5.40 17.83 -16.31
C MET A 42 4.53 18.06 -17.53
N SER A 43 3.20 18.09 -17.38
CA SER A 43 2.27 18.36 -18.48
C SER A 43 2.52 19.75 -19.10
N ALA A 44 2.76 20.79 -18.28
CA ALA A 44 3.06 22.13 -18.76
C ALA A 44 4.39 22.22 -19.50
N ALA A 45 5.43 21.52 -19.03
CA ALA A 45 6.76 21.60 -19.61
C ALA A 45 6.93 20.76 -20.90
N THR A 46 6.20 19.64 -21.03
CA THR A 46 6.38 18.67 -22.13
C THR A 46 5.25 18.68 -23.15
N GLY A 47 4.08 19.24 -22.78
CA GLY A 47 2.86 19.10 -23.57
C GLY A 47 2.21 17.71 -23.48
N TRP A 48 2.71 16.80 -22.64
CA TRP A 48 2.10 15.49 -22.47
C TRP A 48 0.74 15.60 -21.76
N SER A 49 -0.25 14.84 -22.24
CA SER A 49 -1.56 14.83 -21.64
C SER A 49 -1.51 14.26 -20.20
N ARG A 50 -2.45 14.66 -19.37
CA ARG A 50 -2.56 14.12 -18.01
C ARG A 50 -2.85 12.62 -18.01
N THR A 51 -3.62 12.14 -19.00
CA THR A 51 -3.84 10.71 -19.23
C THR A 51 -2.53 9.97 -19.45
N ALA A 52 -1.68 10.48 -20.34
CA ALA A 52 -0.42 9.83 -20.70
C ALA A 52 0.55 9.76 -19.49
N ILE A 53 0.64 10.84 -18.69
CA ILE A 53 1.46 10.84 -17.47
C ILE A 53 0.85 9.90 -16.41
N SER A 54 -0.46 9.95 -16.22
CA SER A 54 -1.16 9.12 -15.24
C SER A 54 -1.11 7.63 -15.56
N LEU A 55 -1.00 7.27 -16.85
CA LEU A 55 -0.80 5.88 -17.27
C LEU A 55 0.50 5.29 -16.73
N ALA A 56 1.55 6.10 -16.55
CA ALA A 56 2.77 5.64 -15.91
C ALA A 56 2.52 5.13 -14.48
N MET A 57 1.69 5.84 -13.69
CA MET A 57 1.33 5.41 -12.34
C MET A 57 0.42 4.17 -12.34
N THR A 58 -0.48 4.09 -13.32
CA THR A 58 -1.32 2.89 -13.53
C THR A 58 -0.46 1.66 -13.81
N LEU A 59 0.51 1.78 -14.73
CA LEU A 59 1.47 0.71 -15.04
C LEU A 59 2.34 0.37 -13.84
N ASP A 60 2.74 1.37 -13.04
CA ASP A 60 3.51 1.17 -11.80
C ASP A 60 2.76 0.25 -10.82
N PHE A 61 1.50 0.54 -10.53
CA PHE A 61 0.70 -0.31 -9.64
C PHE A 61 0.50 -1.71 -10.17
N VAL A 62 0.19 -1.87 -11.46
CA VAL A 62 0.03 -3.19 -12.09
C VAL A 62 1.33 -3.98 -12.00
N THR A 63 2.43 -3.37 -12.39
CA THR A 63 3.76 -4.00 -12.37
C THR A 63 4.21 -4.30 -10.94
N MET A 64 3.97 -3.39 -10.00
CA MET A 64 4.28 -3.58 -8.58
C MET A 64 3.52 -4.78 -8.01
N GLY A 65 2.22 -4.94 -8.34
CA GLY A 65 1.43 -6.08 -7.91
C GLY A 65 1.97 -7.41 -8.43
N ILE A 66 2.27 -7.49 -9.73
CA ILE A 66 2.84 -8.69 -10.37
C ILE A 66 4.25 -8.98 -9.83
N ALA A 67 5.11 -7.95 -9.78
CA ALA A 67 6.49 -8.08 -9.34
C ALA A 67 6.58 -8.48 -7.86
N SER A 68 5.67 -8.00 -7.00
CA SER A 68 5.64 -8.38 -5.58
C SER A 68 5.51 -9.89 -5.37
N PHE A 69 4.74 -10.58 -6.21
CA PHE A 69 4.64 -12.03 -6.17
C PHE A 69 5.96 -12.70 -6.57
N GLY A 70 6.59 -12.24 -7.65
CA GLY A 70 7.89 -12.77 -8.12
C GLY A 70 9.01 -12.53 -7.08
N TRP A 71 9.09 -11.32 -6.52
CA TRP A 71 10.06 -10.98 -5.49
C TRP A 71 9.81 -11.74 -4.18
N GLY A 72 8.56 -12.02 -3.83
CA GLY A 72 8.21 -12.84 -2.67
C GLY A 72 8.75 -14.26 -2.80
N MET A 73 8.54 -14.90 -3.96
CA MET A 73 9.11 -16.25 -4.24
C MET A 73 10.64 -16.25 -4.23
N LEU A 74 11.25 -15.18 -4.77
CA LEU A 74 12.71 -15.06 -4.79
C LEU A 74 13.26 -14.83 -3.39
N MET A 75 12.57 -14.05 -2.55
CA MET A 75 12.95 -13.81 -1.15
C MET A 75 13.04 -15.11 -0.34
N ASP A 76 12.09 -16.02 -0.56
CA ASP A 76 12.10 -17.33 0.14
C ASP A 76 13.37 -18.13 -0.18
N ARG A 77 13.92 -17.98 -1.38
CA ARG A 77 15.11 -18.69 -1.85
C ARG A 77 16.41 -18.00 -1.43
N ILE A 78 16.57 -16.72 -1.80
CA ILE A 78 17.85 -16.00 -1.65
C ILE A 78 17.90 -15.06 -0.42
N GLY A 79 16.76 -14.88 0.26
CA GLY A 79 16.65 -14.06 1.47
C GLY A 79 16.28 -12.59 1.21
N PRO A 80 15.80 -11.89 2.26
CA PRO A 80 15.21 -10.56 2.11
C PRO A 80 16.24 -9.50 1.72
N ARG A 81 17.47 -9.56 2.25
CA ARG A 81 18.50 -8.54 1.99
C ARG A 81 18.81 -8.39 0.50
N ILE A 82 19.03 -9.50 -0.20
CA ILE A 82 19.39 -9.48 -1.63
C ILE A 82 18.22 -8.94 -2.44
N VAL A 83 17.00 -9.35 -2.13
CA VAL A 83 15.79 -8.85 -2.79
C VAL A 83 15.61 -7.35 -2.57
N LEU A 84 15.80 -6.86 -1.34
CA LEU A 84 15.69 -5.43 -1.03
C LEU A 84 16.78 -4.62 -1.72
N LEU A 85 18.03 -5.12 -1.78
CA LEU A 85 19.12 -4.46 -2.51
C LEU A 85 18.81 -4.39 -4.02
N ALA A 86 18.40 -5.50 -4.62
CA ALA A 86 18.04 -5.55 -6.03
C ALA A 86 16.85 -4.63 -6.34
N GLY A 87 15.78 -4.70 -5.54
CA GLY A 87 14.61 -3.84 -5.70
C GLY A 87 14.91 -2.35 -5.54
N SER A 88 15.70 -1.98 -4.54
CA SER A 88 16.13 -0.59 -4.35
C SER A 88 17.00 -0.10 -5.50
N SER A 89 17.86 -0.97 -6.05
CA SER A 89 18.67 -0.64 -7.24
C SER A 89 17.80 -0.38 -8.46
N VAL A 90 16.81 -1.25 -8.72
CA VAL A 90 15.88 -1.13 -9.84
C VAL A 90 14.97 0.10 -9.67
N LEU A 91 14.45 0.36 -8.46
CA LEU A 91 13.63 1.52 -8.14
C LEU A 91 14.36 2.84 -8.43
N GLY A 92 15.57 2.99 -7.89
CA GLY A 92 16.39 4.18 -8.11
C GLY A 92 16.77 4.33 -9.59
N LEU A 93 17.15 3.24 -10.27
CA LEU A 93 17.47 3.24 -11.70
C LEU A 93 16.28 3.69 -12.53
N GLY A 94 15.08 3.17 -12.25
CA GLY A 94 13.85 3.55 -12.92
C GLY A 94 13.57 5.04 -12.81
N LEU A 95 13.68 5.63 -11.60
CA LEU A 95 13.51 7.07 -11.36
C LEU A 95 14.56 7.92 -12.07
N VAL A 96 15.84 7.52 -11.99
CA VAL A 96 16.95 8.25 -12.65
C VAL A 96 16.79 8.21 -14.16
N LEU A 97 16.47 7.08 -14.76
CA LEU A 97 16.24 6.98 -16.20
C LEU A 97 14.97 7.72 -16.63
N ALA A 98 13.88 7.62 -15.87
CA ALA A 98 12.62 8.32 -16.15
C ALA A 98 12.81 9.85 -16.15
N SER A 99 13.73 10.39 -15.34
CA SER A 99 14.09 11.83 -15.37
C SER A 99 14.68 12.27 -16.72
N ARG A 100 15.22 11.34 -17.51
CA ARG A 100 15.83 11.59 -18.83
C ARG A 100 14.93 11.22 -20.00
N ALA A 101 13.72 10.75 -19.73
CA ALA A 101 12.79 10.36 -20.78
C ALA A 101 12.49 11.52 -21.74
N SER A 102 12.67 11.29 -23.04
CA SER A 102 12.40 12.24 -24.12
C SER A 102 10.98 12.11 -24.66
N THR A 103 10.38 10.92 -24.55
CA THR A 103 9.01 10.63 -24.99
C THR A 103 8.16 10.12 -23.82
N VAL A 104 6.85 10.27 -23.94
CA VAL A 104 5.93 9.82 -22.90
C VAL A 104 5.90 8.31 -22.77
N GLU A 105 6.04 7.56 -23.87
CA GLU A 105 6.08 6.10 -23.89
C GLU A 105 7.31 5.58 -23.14
N LEU A 106 8.47 6.22 -23.36
CA LEU A 106 9.69 5.89 -22.64
C LEU A 106 9.53 6.19 -21.14
N PHE A 107 8.90 7.32 -20.78
CA PHE A 107 8.58 7.65 -19.40
C PHE A 107 7.65 6.61 -18.77
N GLN A 108 6.59 6.22 -19.46
CA GLN A 108 5.64 5.21 -19.01
C GLN A 108 6.33 3.86 -18.77
N PHE A 109 7.23 3.45 -19.66
CA PHE A 109 8.00 2.22 -19.47
C PHE A 109 8.95 2.32 -18.29
N LEU A 110 9.75 3.37 -18.22
CA LEU A 110 10.75 3.52 -17.17
C LEU A 110 10.12 3.71 -15.79
N TYR A 111 9.09 4.56 -15.70
CA TYR A 111 8.39 4.80 -14.45
C TYR A 111 7.41 3.66 -14.13
N GLY A 112 6.55 3.31 -15.06
CA GLY A 112 5.51 2.31 -14.83
C GLY A 112 6.07 0.89 -14.64
N VAL A 113 7.09 0.49 -15.41
CA VAL A 113 7.59 -0.89 -15.34
C VAL A 113 8.79 -1.00 -14.39
N LEU A 114 9.85 -0.18 -14.55
CA LEU A 114 11.03 -0.32 -13.70
C LEU A 114 10.77 0.13 -12.27
N VAL A 115 10.13 1.31 -12.07
CA VAL A 115 9.84 1.81 -10.72
C VAL A 115 8.85 0.87 -10.04
N GLY A 116 7.78 0.44 -10.71
CA GLY A 116 6.82 -0.52 -10.19
C GLY A 116 7.45 -1.87 -9.82
N ALA A 117 8.32 -2.40 -10.68
CA ALA A 117 9.05 -3.63 -10.38
C ALA A 117 9.95 -3.48 -9.14
N GLY A 118 10.68 -2.36 -9.03
CA GLY A 118 11.50 -2.06 -7.87
C GLY A 118 10.69 -1.87 -6.58
N GLY A 119 9.55 -1.16 -6.67
CA GLY A 119 8.62 -0.96 -5.55
C GLY A 119 8.05 -2.26 -5.01
N GLY A 120 7.69 -3.19 -5.90
CA GLY A 120 7.20 -4.51 -5.54
C GLY A 120 8.17 -5.35 -4.71
N ALA A 121 9.48 -5.14 -4.89
CA ALA A 121 10.52 -5.81 -4.11
C ALA A 121 10.63 -5.29 -2.66
N ILE A 122 10.05 -4.13 -2.36
CA ILE A 122 10.23 -3.50 -1.04
C ILE A 122 9.06 -3.80 -0.13
N PHE A 123 7.82 -3.54 -0.56
CA PHE A 123 6.66 -3.62 0.31
C PHE A 123 6.40 -5.03 0.87
N ALA A 124 6.12 -6.00 0.01
CA ALA A 124 5.75 -7.34 0.44
C ALA A 124 6.89 -8.08 1.15
N PRO A 125 8.15 -8.04 0.66
CA PRO A 125 9.29 -8.64 1.36
C PRO A 125 9.58 -8.03 2.73
N LEU A 126 9.44 -6.72 2.92
CA LEU A 126 9.62 -6.07 4.23
C LEU A 126 8.57 -6.56 5.23
N MET A 127 7.29 -6.57 4.84
CA MET A 127 6.21 -7.05 5.70
C MET A 127 6.40 -8.51 6.11
N ALA A 128 6.72 -9.38 5.14
CA ALA A 128 7.00 -10.79 5.41
C ALA A 128 8.21 -10.96 6.34
N THR A 129 9.28 -10.20 6.13
CA THR A 129 10.47 -10.27 6.97
C THR A 129 10.15 -9.87 8.41
N VAL A 130 9.48 -8.73 8.60
CA VAL A 130 9.13 -8.22 9.94
C VAL A 130 8.25 -9.21 10.68
N THR A 131 7.25 -9.81 10.02
CA THR A 131 6.39 -10.81 10.65
C THR A 131 7.16 -12.05 11.11
N GLY A 132 8.26 -12.39 10.44
CA GLY A 132 9.12 -13.53 10.82
C GLY A 132 9.98 -13.28 12.05
N TRP A 133 10.28 -12.03 12.40
CA TRP A 133 11.13 -11.66 13.55
C TRP A 133 10.36 -11.56 14.88
N PHE A 134 9.02 -11.55 14.84
CA PHE A 134 8.20 -11.33 16.02
C PHE A 134 7.19 -12.46 16.22
N ASP A 135 7.30 -13.16 17.34
CA ASP A 135 6.27 -14.06 17.84
C ASP A 135 5.26 -13.29 18.69
N ARG A 136 5.76 -12.41 19.53
CA ARG A 136 4.98 -11.49 20.37
C ARG A 136 5.06 -10.07 19.81
N HIS A 137 3.98 -9.30 19.84
CA HIS A 137 3.90 -7.94 19.29
C HIS A 137 4.06 -7.85 17.75
N ARG A 138 3.71 -8.93 17.03
CA ARG A 138 3.78 -8.99 15.55
C ARG A 138 2.94 -7.90 14.89
N SER A 139 1.71 -7.69 15.38
CA SER A 139 0.80 -6.66 14.87
C SER A 139 1.38 -5.26 15.05
N LEU A 140 1.96 -4.97 16.20
CA LEU A 140 2.63 -3.68 16.45
C LEU A 140 3.81 -3.46 15.50
N ALA A 141 4.65 -4.47 15.30
CA ALA A 141 5.81 -4.37 14.41
C ALA A 141 5.38 -4.07 12.95
N VAL A 142 4.37 -4.78 12.45
CA VAL A 142 3.80 -4.55 11.11
C VAL A 142 3.15 -3.17 11.02
N SER A 143 2.42 -2.74 12.05
CA SER A 143 1.79 -1.42 12.10
C SER A 143 2.82 -0.29 12.08
N LEU A 144 3.96 -0.44 12.76
CA LEU A 144 5.03 0.56 12.75
C LEU A 144 5.69 0.69 11.38
N VAL A 145 5.93 -0.44 10.68
CA VAL A 145 6.44 -0.39 9.30
C VAL A 145 5.42 0.27 8.37
N SER A 146 4.14 -0.11 8.50
CA SER A 146 3.05 0.52 7.73
C SER A 146 2.89 2.01 8.05
N ALA A 147 3.09 2.41 9.29
CA ALA A 147 3.08 3.82 9.71
C ALA A 147 4.19 4.63 9.02
N GLY A 148 5.41 4.05 8.91
CA GLY A 148 6.50 4.65 8.15
C GLY A 148 6.11 4.97 6.70
N MET A 149 5.42 4.04 6.04
CA MET A 149 4.88 4.28 4.69
C MET A 149 3.82 5.39 4.67
N GLY A 150 2.99 5.48 5.72
CA GLY A 150 1.98 6.54 5.86
C GLY A 150 2.55 7.95 6.01
N VAL A 151 3.80 8.08 6.45
CA VAL A 151 4.50 9.37 6.58
C VAL A 151 5.05 9.88 5.23
N ALA A 152 5.13 9.03 4.22
CA ALA A 152 5.72 9.35 2.91
C ALA A 152 5.14 10.61 2.23
N PRO A 153 3.82 10.82 2.13
CA PRO A 153 3.26 12.04 1.55
C PRO A 153 3.63 13.32 2.33
N MET A 154 3.85 13.19 3.62
CA MET A 154 4.21 14.31 4.50
C MET A 154 5.69 14.70 4.39
N THR A 155 6.55 13.80 3.93
CA THR A 155 8.00 14.01 3.83
C THR A 155 8.47 14.24 2.40
N VAL A 156 8.21 13.30 1.50
CA VAL A 156 8.77 13.34 0.14
C VAL A 156 8.01 14.31 -0.76
N ALA A 157 6.68 14.44 -0.62
CA ALA A 157 5.91 15.35 -1.47
C ALA A 157 6.29 16.83 -1.29
N PRO A 158 6.47 17.39 -0.06
CA PRO A 158 6.97 18.73 0.10
C PRO A 158 8.39 18.94 -0.47
N ILE A 159 9.28 17.95 -0.30
CA ILE A 159 10.63 17.99 -0.88
C ILE A 159 10.54 18.05 -2.40
N ALA A 160 9.72 17.18 -3.01
CA ALA A 160 9.48 17.19 -4.45
C ALA A 160 8.94 18.54 -4.94
N ALA A 161 7.98 19.16 -4.22
CA ALA A 161 7.42 20.45 -4.57
C ALA A 161 8.47 21.57 -4.53
N VAL A 162 9.31 21.61 -3.50
CA VAL A 162 10.41 22.58 -3.38
C VAL A 162 11.42 22.40 -4.51
N LEU A 163 11.77 21.15 -4.85
CA LEU A 163 12.71 20.88 -5.94
C LEU A 163 12.14 21.32 -7.29
N VAL A 164 10.85 21.03 -7.56
CA VAL A 164 10.19 21.46 -8.80
C VAL A 164 10.06 22.98 -8.91
N SER A 165 9.79 23.66 -7.80
CA SER A 165 9.66 25.13 -7.80
C SER A 165 10.97 25.87 -8.02
N LYS A 166 12.10 25.28 -7.61
CA LYS A 166 13.46 25.88 -7.74
C LYS A 166 14.17 25.48 -9.03
N TYR A 167 13.88 24.31 -9.53
CA TYR A 167 14.54 23.73 -10.69
C TYR A 167 13.47 23.31 -11.72
N ASP A 168 13.53 22.06 -12.20
CA ASP A 168 12.52 21.46 -13.03
C ASP A 168 12.12 20.07 -12.51
N TRP A 169 11.09 19.47 -13.09
CA TRP A 169 10.63 18.14 -12.69
C TRP A 169 11.68 17.05 -12.98
N ARG A 170 12.50 17.20 -14.03
CA ARG A 170 13.55 16.23 -14.40
C ARG A 170 14.64 16.19 -13.35
N PHE A 171 15.11 17.37 -12.93
CA PHE A 171 16.13 17.48 -11.91
C PHE A 171 15.60 17.01 -10.54
N ALA A 172 14.36 17.36 -10.19
CA ALA A 172 13.71 16.90 -8.97
C ALA A 172 13.60 15.36 -8.93
N GLN A 173 13.16 14.74 -10.03
CA GLN A 173 13.05 13.29 -10.12
C GLN A 173 14.41 12.60 -10.11
N LEU A 174 15.43 13.16 -10.76
CA LEU A 174 16.81 12.68 -10.69
C LEU A 174 17.31 12.65 -9.24
N LEU A 175 17.14 13.74 -8.50
CA LEU A 175 17.58 13.81 -7.09
C LEU A 175 16.84 12.81 -6.21
N ILE A 176 15.53 12.61 -6.41
CA ILE A 176 14.76 11.60 -5.69
C ILE A 176 15.28 10.20 -6.02
N GLY A 177 15.58 9.89 -7.28
CA GLY A 177 16.15 8.62 -7.68
C GLY A 177 17.53 8.35 -7.07
N LEU A 178 18.40 9.35 -7.03
CA LEU A 178 19.71 9.27 -6.35
C LEU A 178 19.53 9.11 -4.83
N ALA A 179 18.60 9.83 -4.22
CA ALA A 179 18.29 9.71 -2.80
C ALA A 179 17.78 8.29 -2.46
N VAL A 180 16.99 7.65 -3.34
CA VAL A 180 16.58 6.25 -3.18
C VAL A 180 17.81 5.35 -3.04
N TRP A 181 18.82 5.47 -3.88
CA TRP A 181 20.04 4.66 -3.76
C TRP A 181 20.81 4.96 -2.48
N VAL A 182 21.06 6.24 -2.18
CA VAL A 182 21.82 6.66 -1.01
C VAL A 182 21.16 6.23 0.30
N LEU A 183 19.84 6.21 0.36
CA LEU A 183 19.08 5.90 1.57
C LEU A 183 18.70 4.41 1.67
N LEU A 184 18.22 3.81 0.59
CA LEU A 184 17.70 2.43 0.66
C LEU A 184 18.81 1.37 0.61
N LEU A 185 19.89 1.57 -0.16
CA LEU A 185 20.94 0.56 -0.25
C LEU A 185 21.62 0.33 1.10
N PRO A 186 22.05 1.35 1.87
CA PRO A 186 22.58 1.14 3.20
C PRO A 186 21.56 0.54 4.17
N ALA A 187 20.28 1.00 4.10
CA ALA A 187 19.22 0.47 4.96
C ALA A 187 18.94 -1.01 4.71
N ALA A 188 19.02 -1.47 3.46
CA ALA A 188 18.82 -2.87 3.10
C ALA A 188 19.88 -3.80 3.73
N PHE A 189 21.10 -3.32 3.99
CA PHE A 189 22.13 -4.10 4.72
C PHE A 189 21.74 -4.39 6.18
N LEU A 190 20.89 -3.57 6.78
CA LEU A 190 20.38 -3.78 8.14
C LEU A 190 19.34 -4.90 8.19
N VAL A 191 18.70 -5.21 7.07
CA VAL A 191 17.66 -6.25 7.04
C VAL A 191 18.31 -7.64 6.95
N ARG A 192 17.90 -8.53 7.86
CA ARG A 192 18.42 -9.90 7.95
C ARG A 192 17.26 -10.89 7.95
N ARG A 193 17.55 -12.13 7.54
CA ARG A 193 16.62 -13.25 7.67
C ARG A 193 16.32 -13.51 9.14
N ALA A 194 15.05 -13.79 9.46
CA ALA A 194 14.67 -14.12 10.83
C ALA A 194 15.34 -15.43 11.29
N PRO A 195 15.89 -15.49 12.51
CA PRO A 195 16.37 -16.72 13.09
C PRO A 195 15.17 -17.65 13.32
N GLY A 196 15.22 -18.88 12.82
CA GLY A 196 14.18 -19.90 13.05
C GLY A 196 13.25 -20.21 11.86
N LEU A 197 13.39 -19.56 10.71
CA LEU A 197 12.69 -19.96 9.48
C LEU A 197 13.36 -21.16 8.77
N VAL A 198 14.43 -21.69 9.35
CA VAL A 198 15.18 -22.84 8.86
C VAL A 198 15.01 -23.97 9.85
N GLY A 199 13.89 -24.65 9.89
CA GLY A 199 13.92 -25.96 10.50
C GLY A 199 12.71 -26.59 11.19
N ASP A 200 11.69 -25.84 11.62
CA ASP A 200 10.71 -26.48 12.52
C ASP A 200 9.21 -26.31 12.17
N ASN A 201 8.90 -26.05 10.92
CA ASN A 201 7.50 -25.88 10.49
C ASN A 201 6.79 -27.18 10.07
N THR A 202 7.46 -28.33 10.08
CA THR A 202 6.84 -29.59 9.64
C THR A 202 5.86 -30.17 10.66
N ALA A 203 6.14 -30.08 11.95
CA ALA A 203 5.28 -30.59 12.99
C ALA A 203 4.02 -29.74 13.25
N ARG A 204 4.14 -28.40 13.13
CA ARG A 204 3.02 -27.48 13.33
C ARG A 204 2.05 -27.42 12.13
N ARG A 205 2.54 -27.77 10.92
CA ARG A 205 1.73 -27.90 9.69
C ARG A 205 0.81 -29.13 9.67
N ALA A 206 1.03 -30.09 10.53
CA ALA A 206 0.30 -31.36 10.51
C ALA A 206 -1.03 -31.35 11.28
N ALA A 207 -1.29 -30.34 12.11
CA ALA A 207 -2.40 -30.35 13.08
C ALA A 207 -3.61 -29.47 12.75
N GLU A 208 -3.58 -28.67 11.66
CA GLU A 208 -4.71 -27.79 11.32
C GLU A 208 -5.50 -28.31 10.10
N PRO A 209 -6.84 -28.03 10.02
CA PRO A 209 -7.66 -28.43 8.87
C PRO A 209 -7.03 -27.91 7.57
N ARG A 210 -6.77 -28.81 6.64
CA ARG A 210 -6.05 -28.52 5.39
C ARG A 210 -6.93 -27.83 4.36
N MET A 211 -7.25 -26.56 4.58
CA MET A 211 -7.78 -25.73 3.49
C MET A 211 -6.65 -25.46 2.50
N THR A 212 -6.83 -25.86 1.23
CA THR A 212 -5.86 -25.57 0.19
C THR A 212 -5.97 -24.09 -0.25
N VAL A 213 -4.86 -23.50 -0.73
CA VAL A 213 -4.87 -22.13 -1.28
C VAL A 213 -5.94 -21.99 -2.36
N ARG A 214 -6.08 -22.99 -3.24
CA ARG A 214 -7.11 -23.00 -4.29
C ARG A 214 -8.52 -22.94 -3.70
N ALA A 215 -8.81 -23.77 -2.68
CA ALA A 215 -10.11 -23.76 -2.02
C ALA A 215 -10.40 -22.40 -1.32
N ALA A 216 -9.39 -21.78 -0.72
CA ALA A 216 -9.50 -20.44 -0.15
C ALA A 216 -9.84 -19.40 -1.21
N MET A 217 -9.09 -19.37 -2.31
CA MET A 217 -9.28 -18.38 -3.40
C MET A 217 -10.60 -18.55 -4.17
N THR A 218 -11.18 -19.75 -4.19
CA THR A 218 -12.48 -20.00 -4.80
C THR A 218 -13.65 -19.86 -3.82
N SER A 219 -13.38 -19.52 -2.56
CA SER A 219 -14.41 -19.33 -1.55
C SER A 219 -15.18 -18.01 -1.75
N PRO A 220 -16.50 -17.99 -1.44
CA PRO A 220 -17.27 -16.75 -1.48
C PRO A 220 -16.70 -15.67 -0.57
N GLN A 221 -16.11 -16.06 0.57
CA GLN A 221 -15.47 -15.14 1.51
C GLN A 221 -14.30 -14.41 0.86
N PHE A 222 -13.43 -15.13 0.16
CA PHE A 222 -12.32 -14.52 -0.57
C PHE A 222 -12.81 -13.62 -1.70
N ALA A 223 -13.80 -14.05 -2.48
CA ALA A 223 -14.35 -13.26 -3.56
C ALA A 223 -14.91 -11.90 -3.06
N VAL A 224 -15.67 -11.92 -1.97
CA VAL A 224 -16.18 -10.69 -1.35
C VAL A 224 -15.06 -9.80 -0.84
N LEU A 225 -14.08 -10.36 -0.15
CA LEU A 225 -12.92 -9.59 0.34
C LEU A 225 -12.10 -9.00 -0.80
N ALA A 226 -11.78 -9.79 -1.82
CA ALA A 226 -10.98 -9.33 -2.97
C ALA A 226 -11.71 -8.23 -3.75
N LEU A 227 -13.01 -8.41 -4.04
CA LEU A 227 -13.81 -7.42 -4.73
C LEU A 227 -13.99 -6.13 -3.91
N THR A 228 -14.23 -6.26 -2.60
CA THR A 228 -14.29 -5.10 -1.70
C THR A 228 -12.95 -4.37 -1.67
N TYR A 229 -11.83 -5.10 -1.66
CA TYR A 229 -10.49 -4.50 -1.66
C TYR A 229 -10.20 -3.76 -2.96
N PHE A 230 -10.56 -4.36 -4.10
CA PHE A 230 -10.48 -3.69 -5.40
C PHE A 230 -11.29 -2.38 -5.40
N LEU A 231 -12.57 -2.43 -5.04
CA LEU A 231 -13.46 -1.27 -5.05
C LEU A 231 -13.03 -0.20 -4.04
N CYS A 232 -12.60 -0.61 -2.85
CA CYS A 232 -12.07 0.31 -1.84
C CYS A 232 -10.83 1.07 -2.37
N CYS A 233 -9.88 0.35 -2.95
CA CYS A 233 -8.68 0.96 -3.52
C CYS A 233 -9.01 1.83 -4.74
N ALA A 234 -9.91 1.40 -5.60
CA ALA A 234 -10.40 2.19 -6.72
C ALA A 234 -11.12 3.49 -6.28
N THR A 235 -11.77 3.47 -5.11
CA THR A 235 -12.43 4.65 -4.53
C THR A 235 -11.45 5.76 -4.21
N HIS A 236 -10.31 5.43 -3.59
CA HIS A 236 -9.36 6.46 -3.12
C HIS A 236 -8.20 6.72 -4.06
N SER A 237 -7.89 5.81 -4.98
CA SER A 237 -6.72 5.95 -5.85
C SER A 237 -6.78 7.17 -6.77
N GLY A 238 -7.95 7.47 -7.34
CA GLY A 238 -8.17 8.64 -8.18
C GLY A 238 -8.03 9.95 -7.39
N PRO A 239 -8.83 10.17 -6.34
CA PRO A 239 -8.68 11.32 -5.45
C PRO A 239 -7.24 11.47 -4.93
N LEU A 240 -6.63 10.40 -4.39
CA LEU A 240 -5.29 10.43 -3.84
C LEU A 240 -4.24 10.91 -4.86
N PHE A 241 -4.30 10.40 -6.10
CA PHE A 241 -3.36 10.77 -7.15
C PHE A 241 -3.62 12.19 -7.71
N HIS A 242 -4.88 12.61 -7.81
CA HIS A 242 -5.24 13.87 -8.45
C HIS A 242 -5.53 15.02 -7.48
N THR A 243 -5.47 14.81 -6.14
CA THR A 243 -5.77 15.88 -5.14
C THR A 243 -4.93 17.14 -5.35
N VAL A 244 -3.62 17.00 -5.58
CA VAL A 244 -2.74 18.17 -5.82
C VAL A 244 -3.16 18.91 -7.08
N SER A 245 -3.35 18.21 -8.19
CA SER A 245 -3.77 18.79 -9.47
C SER A 245 -5.17 19.40 -9.39
N TYR A 246 -6.07 18.77 -8.63
CA TYR A 246 -7.43 19.29 -8.42
C TYR A 246 -7.42 20.57 -7.60
N ALA A 247 -6.68 20.62 -6.49
CA ALA A 247 -6.55 21.81 -5.66
C ALA A 247 -5.99 23.00 -6.46
N ILE A 248 -4.96 22.75 -7.30
CA ILE A 248 -4.40 23.78 -8.19
C ILE A 248 -5.44 24.23 -9.23
N SER A 249 -6.20 23.30 -9.83
CA SER A 249 -7.27 23.67 -10.77
C SER A 249 -8.43 24.47 -10.13
N CYS A 250 -8.56 24.39 -8.80
CA CYS A 250 -9.46 25.24 -8.01
C CYS A 250 -8.85 26.60 -7.62
N GLY A 251 -7.64 26.92 -8.09
CA GLY A 251 -6.99 28.22 -7.87
C GLY A 251 -6.05 28.26 -6.66
N LEU A 252 -5.76 27.12 -6.01
CA LEU A 252 -4.81 27.09 -4.91
C LEU A 252 -3.36 27.09 -5.42
N SER A 253 -2.45 27.66 -4.64
CA SER A 253 -1.02 27.60 -4.95
C SER A 253 -0.49 26.15 -4.87
N VAL A 254 0.59 25.85 -5.59
CA VAL A 254 1.23 24.54 -5.55
C VAL A 254 1.60 24.14 -4.12
N THR A 255 2.15 25.10 -3.35
CA THR A 255 2.53 24.86 -1.95
C THR A 255 1.32 24.48 -1.09
N ALA A 256 0.18 25.20 -1.24
CA ALA A 256 -1.05 24.87 -0.53
C ALA A 256 -1.60 23.50 -0.94
N ALA A 257 -1.59 23.18 -2.23
CA ALA A 257 -2.06 21.89 -2.73
C ALA A 257 -1.23 20.71 -2.19
N VAL A 258 0.10 20.84 -2.17
CA VAL A 258 1.00 19.82 -1.62
C VAL A 258 0.87 19.71 -0.11
N SER A 259 0.68 20.81 0.61
CA SER A 259 0.46 20.75 2.07
C SER A 259 -0.88 20.09 2.42
N ILE A 260 -1.94 20.26 1.62
CA ILE A 260 -3.19 19.50 1.76
C ILE A 260 -2.93 17.99 1.64
N TYR A 261 -2.16 17.57 0.63
CA TYR A 261 -1.78 16.18 0.44
C TYR A 261 -0.94 15.63 1.62
N SER A 262 -0.06 16.46 2.19
CA SER A 262 0.73 16.08 3.36
C SER A 262 -0.14 15.92 4.63
N VAL A 263 -1.13 16.81 4.82
CA VAL A 263 -2.11 16.70 5.93
C VAL A 263 -2.97 15.46 5.79
N GLU A 264 -3.35 15.08 4.57
CA GLU A 264 -4.05 13.83 4.28
C GLU A 264 -3.23 12.61 4.75
N GLY A 265 -1.92 12.59 4.45
CA GLY A 265 -1.02 11.53 4.92
C GLY A 265 -0.90 11.46 6.45
N LEU A 266 -0.80 12.62 7.12
CA LEU A 266 -0.76 12.70 8.58
C LEU A 266 -2.05 12.20 9.23
N ALA A 267 -3.20 12.61 8.70
CA ALA A 267 -4.49 12.13 9.16
C ALA A 267 -4.64 10.62 8.95
N GLY A 268 -4.07 10.09 7.87
CA GLY A 268 -4.03 8.66 7.60
C GLY A 268 -3.24 7.86 8.64
N LEU A 269 -2.17 8.41 9.19
CA LEU A 269 -1.45 7.78 10.29
C LEU A 269 -2.34 7.64 11.55
N ALA A 270 -3.04 8.72 11.93
CA ALA A 270 -3.99 8.69 13.02
C ALA A 270 -5.15 7.70 12.76
N GLY A 271 -5.64 7.65 11.52
CA GLY A 271 -6.69 6.72 11.10
C GLY A 271 -6.28 5.26 11.30
N ARG A 272 -5.07 4.86 10.90
CA ARG A 272 -4.56 3.49 11.07
C ARG A 272 -4.58 3.03 12.52
N ILE A 273 -4.17 3.91 13.45
CA ILE A 273 -4.19 3.62 14.88
C ILE A 273 -5.63 3.54 15.39
N ALA A 274 -6.44 4.53 15.08
CA ALA A 274 -7.82 4.61 15.55
C ALA A 274 -8.68 3.43 15.06
N PHE A 275 -8.61 3.10 13.77
CA PHE A 275 -9.38 1.98 13.21
C PHE A 275 -8.91 0.62 13.74
N GLY A 276 -7.61 0.46 14.01
CA GLY A 276 -7.08 -0.73 14.66
C GLY A 276 -7.70 -0.91 16.05
N LEU A 277 -7.65 0.12 16.90
CA LEU A 277 -8.23 0.09 18.25
C LEU A 277 -9.75 -0.10 18.24
N LEU A 278 -10.45 0.60 17.34
CA LEU A 278 -11.90 0.46 17.18
C LEU A 278 -12.27 -0.93 16.63
N GLY A 279 -11.47 -1.49 15.73
CA GLY A 279 -11.66 -2.83 15.19
C GLY A 279 -11.56 -3.90 16.25
N ASP A 280 -10.59 -3.79 17.16
CA ASP A 280 -10.42 -4.70 18.29
C ASP A 280 -11.60 -4.59 19.28
N ARG A 281 -12.15 -3.40 19.47
CA ARG A 281 -13.25 -3.16 20.43
C ARG A 281 -14.64 -3.50 19.90
N PHE A 282 -14.93 -3.17 18.64
CA PHE A 282 -16.29 -3.24 18.06
C PHE A 282 -16.42 -4.30 16.95
N GLY A 283 -15.32 -5.00 16.62
CA GLY A 283 -15.23 -6.00 15.58
C GLY A 283 -14.82 -5.42 14.24
N ALA A 284 -13.84 -6.08 13.59
CA ALA A 284 -13.19 -5.61 12.37
C ALA A 284 -14.17 -5.33 11.22
N LYS A 285 -15.17 -6.21 10.99
CA LYS A 285 -16.16 -6.04 9.91
C LYS A 285 -16.98 -4.76 10.06
N ARG A 286 -17.48 -4.45 11.27
CA ARG A 286 -18.33 -3.27 11.51
C ARG A 286 -17.56 -1.98 11.26
N ILE A 287 -16.37 -1.89 11.83
CA ILE A 287 -15.50 -0.72 11.68
C ILE A 287 -15.04 -0.56 10.25
N PHE A 288 -14.77 -1.67 9.57
CA PHE A 288 -14.41 -1.67 8.15
C PHE A 288 -15.52 -1.07 7.27
N VAL A 289 -16.78 -1.52 7.43
CA VAL A 289 -17.94 -0.98 6.69
C VAL A 289 -18.14 0.51 7.00
N SER A 290 -18.06 0.91 8.28
CA SER A 290 -18.16 2.32 8.67
C SER A 290 -17.07 3.18 8.01
N GLY A 291 -15.86 2.65 7.92
CA GLY A 291 -14.73 3.31 7.25
C GLY A 291 -14.95 3.45 5.74
N LEU A 292 -15.47 2.41 5.06
CA LEU A 292 -15.82 2.48 3.63
C LEU A 292 -16.85 3.57 3.35
N LEU A 293 -17.89 3.67 4.18
CA LEU A 293 -18.91 4.72 4.07
C LEU A 293 -18.32 6.11 4.32
N LEU A 294 -17.51 6.25 5.38
CA LEU A 294 -16.83 7.51 5.70
C LEU A 294 -15.90 7.96 4.56
N GLN A 295 -15.15 7.01 3.98
CA GLN A 295 -14.29 7.28 2.81
C GLN A 295 -15.12 7.76 1.61
N ALA A 296 -16.24 7.10 1.28
CA ALA A 296 -17.11 7.48 0.17
C ALA A 296 -17.70 8.88 0.36
N VAL A 297 -18.15 9.20 1.57
CA VAL A 297 -18.68 10.54 1.93
C VAL A 297 -17.57 11.59 1.81
N ALA A 298 -16.39 11.33 2.36
CA ALA A 298 -15.26 12.26 2.31
C ALA A 298 -14.83 12.57 0.87
N VAL A 299 -14.77 11.55 0.01
CA VAL A 299 -14.50 11.72 -1.42
C VAL A 299 -15.57 12.62 -2.07
N GLY A 300 -16.85 12.40 -1.74
CA GLY A 300 -17.96 13.23 -2.22
C GLY A 300 -17.83 14.72 -1.81
N CYS A 301 -17.34 14.97 -0.59
CA CYS A 301 -17.13 16.33 -0.10
C CYS A 301 -16.11 17.13 -0.91
N TYR A 302 -15.13 16.48 -1.56
CA TYR A 302 -14.19 17.17 -2.46
C TYR A 302 -14.91 17.91 -3.60
N MET A 303 -16.05 17.45 -4.08
CA MET A 303 -16.83 18.13 -5.13
C MET A 303 -17.40 19.47 -4.69
N LEU A 304 -17.58 19.68 -3.40
CA LEU A 304 -18.24 20.85 -2.82
C LEU A 304 -17.23 21.92 -2.37
N VAL A 305 -15.97 21.55 -2.19
CA VAL A 305 -14.95 22.47 -1.65
C VAL A 305 -14.27 23.28 -2.75
N ARG A 306 -13.99 24.55 -2.43
CA ARG A 306 -13.24 25.48 -3.30
C ARG A 306 -12.23 26.30 -2.50
N GLN A 307 -12.44 26.42 -1.19
CA GLN A 307 -11.59 27.21 -0.29
C GLN A 307 -10.53 26.32 0.36
N GLN A 308 -9.36 26.88 0.58
CA GLN A 308 -8.20 26.14 1.13
C GLN A 308 -8.52 25.44 2.46
N ILE A 309 -9.19 26.11 3.39
CA ILE A 309 -9.55 25.55 4.70
C ILE A 309 -10.47 24.33 4.54
N ALA A 310 -11.45 24.42 3.64
CA ALA A 310 -12.36 23.33 3.36
C ALA A 310 -11.62 22.13 2.74
N PHE A 311 -10.62 22.37 1.87
CA PHE A 311 -9.74 21.30 1.37
C PHE A 311 -9.00 20.59 2.48
N TYR A 312 -8.41 21.32 3.45
CA TYR A 312 -7.75 20.70 4.60
C TYR A 312 -8.72 19.86 5.43
N SER A 313 -9.92 20.37 5.69
CA SER A 313 -10.92 19.64 6.47
C SER A 313 -11.31 18.32 5.80
N VAL A 314 -11.56 18.33 4.49
CA VAL A 314 -11.89 17.12 3.73
C VAL A 314 -10.69 16.18 3.67
N ALA A 315 -9.47 16.69 3.47
CA ALA A 315 -8.24 15.90 3.43
C ALA A 315 -7.99 15.15 4.74
N VAL A 316 -8.27 15.79 5.90
CA VAL A 316 -8.18 15.13 7.21
C VAL A 316 -9.15 13.97 7.30
N VAL A 317 -10.43 14.17 6.97
CA VAL A 317 -11.45 13.11 7.05
C VAL A 317 -11.16 11.98 6.06
N PHE A 318 -10.80 12.34 4.84
CA PHE A 318 -10.50 11.38 3.78
C PHE A 318 -9.26 10.56 4.11
N GLY A 319 -8.16 11.22 4.49
CA GLY A 319 -6.91 10.56 4.88
C GLY A 319 -7.11 9.60 6.05
N PHE A 320 -7.81 10.07 7.10
CA PHE A 320 -8.16 9.27 8.28
C PHE A 320 -8.96 8.02 7.90
N ALA A 321 -9.96 8.14 7.02
CA ALA A 321 -10.81 7.04 6.62
C ALA A 321 -10.07 6.02 5.74
N TYR A 322 -9.51 6.46 4.58
CA TYR A 322 -8.93 5.51 3.63
C TYR A 322 -7.73 4.75 4.20
N ALA A 323 -6.84 5.45 4.92
CA ALA A 323 -5.68 4.79 5.49
C ALA A 323 -6.05 3.90 6.69
N GLY A 324 -7.06 4.32 7.47
CA GLY A 324 -7.52 3.59 8.64
C GLY A 324 -8.11 2.22 8.33
N ILE A 325 -8.82 2.07 7.21
CA ILE A 325 -9.43 0.79 6.82
C ILE A 325 -8.40 -0.23 6.30
N MET A 326 -7.22 0.20 5.82
CA MET A 326 -6.24 -0.70 5.21
C MET A 326 -5.76 -1.85 6.12
N PRO A 327 -5.38 -1.62 7.39
CA PRO A 327 -4.98 -2.71 8.29
C PRO A 327 -6.08 -3.73 8.55
N LEU A 328 -7.36 -3.32 8.52
CA LEU A 328 -8.49 -4.20 8.81
C LEU A 328 -8.67 -5.31 7.76
N TYR A 329 -8.20 -5.13 6.53
CA TYR A 329 -8.17 -6.22 5.55
C TYR A 329 -7.37 -7.41 6.03
N THR A 330 -6.17 -7.17 6.56
CA THR A 330 -5.31 -8.23 7.07
C THR A 330 -5.96 -8.95 8.27
N VAL A 331 -6.65 -8.17 9.12
CA VAL A 331 -7.41 -8.74 10.25
C VAL A 331 -8.54 -9.64 9.74
N LEU A 332 -9.36 -9.15 8.80
CA LEU A 332 -10.47 -9.92 8.22
C LEU A 332 -9.99 -11.19 7.49
N VAL A 333 -8.88 -11.11 6.77
CA VAL A 333 -8.27 -12.32 6.16
C VAL A 333 -7.84 -13.30 7.25
N ARG A 334 -7.19 -12.82 8.32
CA ARG A 334 -6.73 -13.67 9.41
C ARG A 334 -7.87 -14.34 10.19
N GLU A 335 -8.99 -13.65 10.36
CA GLU A 335 -10.18 -14.19 11.05
C GLU A 335 -10.89 -15.29 10.24
N ASN A 336 -10.69 -15.34 8.93
CA ASN A 336 -11.49 -16.20 8.03
C ASN A 336 -10.68 -17.29 7.32
N PHE A 337 -9.34 -17.23 7.35
CA PHE A 337 -8.48 -18.19 6.64
C PHE A 337 -7.38 -18.74 7.55
N PRO A 338 -7.01 -20.04 7.38
CA PRO A 338 -5.99 -20.69 8.19
C PRO A 338 -4.60 -20.04 8.03
N LEU A 339 -3.86 -19.96 9.14
CA LEU A 339 -2.50 -19.39 9.20
C LEU A 339 -1.52 -19.93 8.14
N PRO A 340 -1.49 -21.26 7.85
CA PRO A 340 -0.52 -21.80 6.90
C PRO A 340 -0.62 -21.27 5.47
N ILE A 341 -1.79 -20.74 5.07
CA ILE A 341 -2.04 -20.22 3.72
C ILE A 341 -2.25 -18.71 3.70
N ILE A 342 -2.15 -18.04 4.84
CA ILE A 342 -2.53 -16.62 4.98
C ILE A 342 -1.68 -15.71 4.08
N GLY A 343 -0.41 -16.00 3.91
CA GLY A 343 0.49 -15.26 3.02
C GLY A 343 0.03 -15.31 1.56
N SER A 344 -0.37 -16.49 1.08
CA SER A 344 -0.90 -16.67 -0.27
C SER A 344 -2.24 -15.95 -0.45
N VAL A 345 -3.13 -15.99 0.55
CA VAL A 345 -4.44 -15.32 0.51
C VAL A 345 -4.28 -13.80 0.53
N VAL A 346 -3.42 -13.27 1.40
CA VAL A 346 -3.09 -11.84 1.43
C VAL A 346 -2.43 -11.39 0.13
N GLY A 347 -1.50 -12.19 -0.40
CA GLY A 347 -0.85 -11.91 -1.69
C GLY A 347 -1.85 -11.83 -2.85
N ALA A 348 -2.79 -12.77 -2.92
CA ALA A 348 -3.85 -12.75 -3.93
C ALA A 348 -4.79 -11.55 -3.77
N ALA A 349 -5.15 -11.20 -2.53
CA ALA A 349 -5.95 -10.00 -2.24
C ALA A 349 -5.20 -8.72 -2.63
N SER A 350 -3.88 -8.70 -2.48
CA SER A 350 -3.04 -7.56 -2.87
C SER A 350 -3.05 -7.30 -4.38
N ILE A 351 -3.21 -8.33 -5.22
CA ILE A 351 -3.41 -8.14 -6.67
C ILE A 351 -4.69 -7.34 -6.92
N ALA A 352 -5.79 -7.71 -6.26
CA ALA A 352 -7.05 -6.97 -6.38
C ALA A 352 -6.90 -5.50 -5.92
N SER A 353 -6.21 -5.26 -4.83
CA SER A 353 -5.86 -3.92 -4.34
C SER A 353 -5.05 -3.13 -5.37
N SER A 354 -3.99 -3.72 -5.92
CA SER A 354 -3.13 -3.07 -6.92
C SER A 354 -3.89 -2.69 -8.19
N LEU A 355 -4.79 -3.56 -8.65
CA LEU A 355 -5.67 -3.25 -9.79
C LEU A 355 -6.63 -2.11 -9.46
N GLY A 356 -7.18 -2.06 -8.24
CA GLY A 356 -7.99 -0.94 -7.77
C GLY A 356 -7.19 0.37 -7.72
N MET A 357 -5.96 0.32 -7.21
CA MET A 357 -5.05 1.47 -7.19
C MET A 357 -4.66 1.94 -8.60
N ALA A 358 -4.51 1.02 -9.54
CA ALA A 358 -4.17 1.34 -10.93
C ALA A 358 -5.28 2.09 -11.69
N LEU A 359 -6.54 1.85 -11.31
CA LEU A 359 -7.69 2.44 -12.01
C LEU A 359 -7.76 3.96 -11.87
N GLY A 360 -7.53 4.47 -10.66
CA GLY A 360 -7.77 5.88 -10.33
C GLY A 360 -6.92 6.88 -11.10
N PRO A 361 -5.59 6.72 -11.18
CA PRO A 361 -4.72 7.62 -11.94
C PRO A 361 -5.13 7.74 -13.40
N LEU A 362 -5.35 6.61 -14.09
CA LEU A 362 -5.77 6.59 -15.49
C LEU A 362 -7.15 7.21 -15.68
N ALA A 363 -8.14 6.79 -14.88
CA ALA A 363 -9.51 7.31 -14.97
C ALA A 363 -9.54 8.82 -14.77
N GLY A 364 -8.81 9.34 -13.77
CA GLY A 364 -8.75 10.78 -13.52
C GLY A 364 -8.04 11.56 -14.62
N GLY A 365 -7.01 10.99 -15.24
CA GLY A 365 -6.35 11.58 -16.40
C GLY A 365 -7.29 11.68 -17.60
N VAL A 366 -7.94 10.58 -17.99
CA VAL A 366 -8.92 10.52 -19.08
C VAL A 366 -10.07 11.49 -18.84
N ILE A 367 -10.64 11.49 -17.62
CA ILE A 367 -11.75 12.39 -17.27
C ILE A 367 -11.31 13.84 -17.40
N PHE A 368 -10.11 14.20 -16.92
CA PHE A 368 -9.64 15.58 -17.01
C PHE A 368 -9.37 15.99 -18.46
N ASP A 369 -8.72 15.15 -19.25
CA ASP A 369 -8.43 15.47 -20.67
C ASP A 369 -9.71 15.56 -21.51
N THR A 370 -10.78 14.84 -21.12
CA THR A 370 -12.07 14.86 -21.82
C THR A 370 -12.98 16.01 -21.41
N TYR A 371 -13.06 16.27 -20.10
CA TYR A 371 -14.06 17.22 -19.55
C TYR A 371 -13.45 18.51 -18.97
N GLY A 372 -12.12 18.64 -18.92
CA GLY A 372 -11.42 19.79 -18.33
C GLY A 372 -11.55 19.92 -16.81
N ASN A 373 -12.14 18.94 -16.13
CA ASN A 373 -12.34 18.95 -14.69
C ASN A 373 -12.39 17.53 -14.11
N TYR A 374 -12.29 17.42 -12.77
CA TYR A 374 -12.29 16.15 -12.06
C TYR A 374 -13.65 15.70 -11.49
N ARG A 375 -14.75 16.40 -11.81
CA ARG A 375 -16.07 16.13 -11.20
C ARG A 375 -16.49 14.66 -11.33
N TRP A 376 -16.40 14.10 -12.53
CA TRP A 376 -16.78 12.70 -12.78
C TRP A 376 -15.88 11.68 -12.12
N LEU A 377 -14.61 12.03 -11.86
CA LEU A 377 -13.72 11.20 -11.07
C LEU A 377 -14.26 11.03 -9.65
N TYR A 378 -14.63 12.12 -8.98
CA TYR A 378 -15.16 12.09 -7.62
C TYR A 378 -16.54 11.41 -7.57
N VAL A 379 -17.41 11.63 -8.54
CA VAL A 379 -18.70 10.92 -8.64
C VAL A 379 -18.48 9.42 -8.77
N GLY A 380 -17.62 8.98 -9.68
CA GLY A 380 -17.29 7.57 -9.86
C GLY A 380 -16.69 6.96 -8.59
N SER A 381 -15.78 7.68 -7.92
CA SER A 381 -15.17 7.24 -6.66
C SER A 381 -16.21 7.07 -5.55
N VAL A 382 -17.19 7.97 -5.42
CA VAL A 382 -18.31 7.79 -4.46
C VAL A 382 -19.09 6.51 -4.75
N LEU A 383 -19.45 6.28 -6.01
CA LEU A 383 -20.22 5.09 -6.39
C LEU A 383 -19.45 3.79 -6.12
N LEU A 384 -18.14 3.77 -6.40
CA LEU A 384 -17.25 2.65 -6.09
C LEU A 384 -17.18 2.40 -4.58
N GLY A 385 -17.05 3.46 -3.77
CA GLY A 385 -16.99 3.37 -2.30
C GLY A 385 -18.29 2.86 -1.68
N LEU A 386 -19.43 3.33 -2.17
CA LEU A 386 -20.73 2.81 -1.76
C LEU A 386 -20.92 1.34 -2.19
N GLY A 387 -20.48 0.99 -3.40
CA GLY A 387 -20.46 -0.38 -3.89
C GLY A 387 -19.61 -1.29 -3.01
N ALA A 388 -18.41 -0.83 -2.60
CA ALA A 388 -17.56 -1.57 -1.68
C ALA A 388 -18.24 -1.84 -0.33
N ALA A 389 -18.93 -0.82 0.23
CA ALA A 389 -19.67 -0.96 1.49
C ALA A 389 -20.82 -1.98 1.35
N VAL A 390 -21.62 -1.89 0.28
CA VAL A 390 -22.72 -2.81 0.00
C VAL A 390 -22.23 -4.25 -0.13
N ILE A 391 -21.16 -4.48 -0.91
CA ILE A 391 -20.57 -5.80 -1.08
C ILE A 391 -20.05 -6.34 0.27
N MET A 392 -19.37 -5.51 1.07
CA MET A 392 -18.88 -5.95 2.38
C MET A 392 -20.00 -6.29 3.37
N LEU A 393 -21.19 -5.73 3.23
CA LEU A 393 -22.37 -6.14 4.03
C LEU A 393 -22.76 -7.59 3.76
N THR A 394 -22.58 -8.10 2.53
CA THR A 394 -22.85 -9.51 2.16
C THR A 394 -21.81 -10.48 2.75
N PHE A 395 -20.67 -9.99 3.25
CA PHE A 395 -19.62 -10.81 3.82
C PHE A 395 -20.15 -11.62 5.03
N ARG A 396 -20.05 -12.92 4.93
CA ARG A 396 -20.41 -13.85 6.02
C ARG A 396 -19.12 -14.46 6.56
N PRO A 397 -18.72 -14.13 7.82
CA PRO A 397 -17.55 -14.76 8.44
C PRO A 397 -17.65 -16.29 8.40
N ALA A 398 -16.53 -16.96 8.23
CA ALA A 398 -16.47 -18.40 8.40
C ALA A 398 -16.93 -18.73 9.83
N ARG A 399 -17.83 -19.71 9.97
CA ARG A 399 -18.19 -20.19 11.32
C ARG A 399 -16.93 -20.73 11.96
N PRO A 400 -16.62 -20.38 13.22
CA PRO A 400 -15.56 -21.05 13.94
C PRO A 400 -15.84 -22.57 13.88
N PRO A 401 -14.81 -23.42 13.77
CA PRO A 401 -14.99 -24.85 13.93
C PRO A 401 -15.78 -25.06 15.22
N GLN A 402 -16.91 -25.77 15.16
CA GLN A 402 -17.58 -26.19 16.39
C GLN A 402 -16.57 -27.04 17.16
N GLU A 403 -16.10 -26.53 18.29
CA GLU A 403 -15.36 -27.34 19.26
C GLU A 403 -16.22 -28.55 19.56
N GLY A 404 -15.71 -29.69 19.14
CA GLY A 404 -16.13 -31.04 19.46
C GLY A 404 -17.56 -31.26 19.92
N SER A 405 -18.39 -31.82 19.06
CA SER A 405 -19.27 -32.84 19.58
C SER A 405 -18.33 -33.91 20.18
N THR A 406 -18.04 -33.83 21.43
CA THR A 406 -17.62 -34.96 22.22
C THR A 406 -18.64 -36.06 21.97
N LEU A 407 -18.26 -37.05 21.19
CA LEU A 407 -19.00 -38.30 21.16
C LEU A 407 -19.12 -38.75 22.62
N ASP A 408 -20.35 -38.74 23.14
CA ASP A 408 -20.66 -39.41 24.37
C ASP A 408 -20.06 -40.82 24.31
N PRO A 409 -19.30 -41.21 25.31
CA PRO A 409 -18.91 -42.59 25.41
C PRO A 409 -20.20 -43.38 25.66
N VAL A 410 -20.68 -44.05 24.61
CA VAL A 410 -21.77 -45.02 24.73
C VAL A 410 -21.39 -45.97 25.83
N ALA A 411 -22.20 -45.97 26.85
CA ALA A 411 -22.21 -46.93 27.92
C ALA A 411 -22.05 -48.36 27.34
N ALA A 412 -20.96 -49.00 27.72
CA ALA A 412 -20.84 -50.44 27.63
C ALA A 412 -21.34 -51.01 28.98
N GLU A 413 -22.54 -51.54 28.98
CA GLU A 413 -22.93 -52.65 29.86
C GLU A 413 -22.64 -54.00 29.16
#